data_3d48668e5edbfd4cc15ad11ccd9585ad
#
_entry.id   3d48668e5edbfd4cc15ad11ccd9585ad
#
_cell.length_a   1.000
_cell.length_b   1.000
_cell.length_c   1.000
_cell.angle_alpha   90.00
_cell.angle_beta   90.00
_cell.angle_gamma   90.00
#
_symmetry.space_group_name_H-M   'P 1'
#
loop_
_entity.id
_entity.type
_entity.pdbx_description
1 polymer ?
#
loop_
_entity_poly.entity_id
_entity_poly.type
_entity_poly.pdbx_seq_one_letter_code
_entity_poly.pdbx_strand_id
1 'polypeptide(L)'
;TRDCDENQYDFIMSVGGDGTLNEVISGMVDSHKKIPLCILAAGTVNDFANYLNIPNSVNGIVEMIKNFNVISSDVGKINNQYFINVAAAGMFSDISFVVSKEEKKKFGPLAYYFKGMTQLPQQLSTNLHLNVTVDDESFEEDAYIFAITNTNRVGGFDGIIPFADIN
;
A
#
# COMPACT_ATOMS: atom_id res chain seq x y z
N THR A 1 16.68 6.41 -3.84
CA THR A 1 16.31 7.14 -2.60
C THR A 1 17.46 7.19 -1.59
N ARG A 2 18.17 6.07 -1.34
CA ARG A 2 19.25 6.02 -0.32
C ARG A 2 20.37 7.03 -0.57
N ASP A 3 20.77 7.23 -1.83
CA ASP A 3 21.88 8.11 -2.21
C ASP A 3 21.45 9.55 -2.51
N CYS A 4 20.20 9.91 -2.23
CA CYS A 4 19.67 11.24 -2.48
C CYS A 4 20.15 12.22 -1.38
N ASP A 5 20.75 13.34 -1.77
CA ASP A 5 21.08 14.42 -0.84
C ASP A 5 19.87 15.32 -0.62
N GLU A 6 19.39 15.39 0.61
CA GLU A 6 18.22 16.18 1.00
C GLU A 6 18.37 17.68 0.71
N ASN A 7 19.59 18.18 0.62
CA ASN A 7 19.85 19.60 0.34
C ASN A 7 19.86 19.94 -1.15
N GLN A 8 19.78 18.94 -2.02
CA GLN A 8 19.85 19.13 -3.48
C GLN A 8 18.49 19.01 -4.18
N TYR A 9 17.48 18.48 -3.50
CA TYR A 9 16.18 18.17 -4.12
C TYR A 9 15.03 18.65 -3.23
N ASP A 10 14.05 19.30 -3.83
CA ASP A 10 12.83 19.75 -3.15
C ASP A 10 11.91 18.60 -2.82
N PHE A 11 11.88 17.56 -3.65
CA PHE A 11 11.06 16.36 -3.46
C PHE A 11 11.60 15.17 -4.25
N ILE A 12 11.15 13.98 -3.87
CA ILE A 12 11.31 12.73 -4.64
C ILE A 12 10.01 12.45 -5.36
N MET A 13 10.06 12.05 -6.65
CA MET A 13 8.86 11.63 -7.37
C MET A 13 8.83 10.11 -7.53
N SER A 14 7.80 9.47 -6.97
CA SER A 14 7.49 8.06 -7.20
C SER A 14 6.53 7.93 -8.38
N VAL A 15 6.96 7.25 -9.43
CA VAL A 15 6.15 7.00 -10.63
C VAL A 15 5.85 5.51 -10.71
N GLY A 16 4.63 5.09 -10.40
CA GLY A 16 4.26 3.69 -10.38
C GLY A 16 2.96 3.41 -9.68
N GLY A 17 2.72 2.15 -9.31
CA GLY A 17 1.60 1.72 -8.50
C GLY A 17 1.98 1.60 -7.01
N ASP A 18 1.05 1.01 -6.22
CA ASP A 18 1.19 0.86 -4.77
C ASP A 18 2.47 0.13 -4.36
N GLY A 19 2.87 -0.92 -5.09
CA GLY A 19 4.11 -1.64 -4.82
C GLY A 19 5.36 -0.78 -5.00
N THR A 20 5.45 -0.02 -6.10
CA THR A 20 6.58 0.91 -6.34
C THR A 20 6.62 1.99 -5.26
N LEU A 21 5.47 2.53 -4.90
CA LEU A 21 5.35 3.53 -3.84
C LEU A 21 5.87 2.98 -2.52
N ASN A 22 5.45 1.77 -2.16
CA ASN A 22 5.88 1.10 -0.93
C ASN A 22 7.39 0.87 -0.87
N GLU A 23 8.02 0.47 -1.97
CA GLU A 23 9.49 0.31 -2.06
C GLU A 23 10.22 1.64 -1.90
N VAL A 24 9.71 2.72 -2.53
CA VAL A 24 10.31 4.06 -2.40
C VAL A 24 10.24 4.54 -0.95
N ILE A 25 9.08 4.41 -0.31
CA ILE A 25 8.88 4.81 1.09
C ILE A 25 9.75 3.97 2.02
N SER A 26 9.82 2.66 1.84
CA SER A 26 10.70 1.79 2.62
C SER A 26 12.16 2.25 2.53
N GLY A 27 12.64 2.59 1.33
CA GLY A 27 13.97 3.13 1.14
C GLY A 27 14.19 4.51 1.77
N MET A 28 13.16 5.35 1.84
CA MET A 28 13.21 6.66 2.53
C MET A 28 13.29 6.48 4.05
N VAL A 29 12.46 5.61 4.62
CA VAL A 29 12.45 5.33 6.06
C VAL A 29 13.77 4.70 6.51
N ASP A 30 14.25 3.68 5.79
CA ASP A 30 15.54 3.02 6.09
C ASP A 30 16.73 3.97 6.05
N SER A 31 16.70 4.97 5.18
CA SER A 31 17.75 5.98 5.04
C SER A 31 17.48 7.26 5.84
N HIS A 32 16.43 7.27 6.66
CA HIS A 32 16.02 8.43 7.48
C HIS A 32 15.82 9.72 6.67
N LYS A 33 15.35 9.60 5.42
CA LYS A 33 15.13 10.76 4.55
C LYS A 33 13.84 11.49 4.89
N LYS A 34 13.92 12.82 4.95
CA LYS A 34 12.80 13.73 5.24
C LYS A 34 12.37 14.57 4.05
N ILE A 35 12.81 14.21 2.84
CA ILE A 35 12.40 14.89 1.62
C ILE A 35 10.92 14.56 1.33
N PRO A 36 10.08 15.54 0.97
CA PRO A 36 8.71 15.28 0.53
C PRO A 36 8.65 14.30 -0.64
N LEU A 37 7.59 13.48 -0.66
CA LEU A 37 7.34 12.51 -1.71
C LEU A 37 6.16 12.96 -2.58
N CYS A 38 6.40 13.16 -3.86
CA CYS A 38 5.37 13.39 -4.87
C CYS A 38 4.98 12.05 -5.50
N ILE A 39 3.69 11.75 -5.53
CA ILE A 39 3.17 10.49 -6.08
C ILE A 39 2.57 10.76 -7.45
N LEU A 40 3.05 10.02 -8.47
CA LEU A 40 2.45 9.94 -9.80
C LEU A 40 1.90 8.53 -9.98
N ALA A 41 0.58 8.41 -9.83
CA ALA A 41 -0.13 7.14 -9.86
C ALA A 41 -0.17 6.56 -11.29
N ALA A 42 0.62 5.53 -11.54
CA ALA A 42 0.72 4.86 -12.83
C ALA A 42 0.49 3.33 -12.74
N GLY A 43 -0.03 2.86 -11.62
CA GLY A 43 -0.40 1.46 -11.40
C GLY A 43 -1.84 1.15 -11.79
N THR A 44 -2.30 -0.05 -11.43
CA THR A 44 -3.66 -0.52 -11.75
C THR A 44 -4.70 -0.04 -10.74
N VAL A 45 -4.38 -0.07 -9.45
CA VAL A 45 -5.31 0.24 -8.36
C VAL A 45 -5.00 1.59 -7.74
N ASN A 46 -3.75 1.83 -7.34
CA ASN A 46 -3.25 3.08 -6.77
C ASN A 46 -4.06 3.52 -5.53
N ASP A 47 -4.29 2.59 -4.61
CA ASP A 47 -5.15 2.79 -3.45
C ASP A 47 -4.73 4.00 -2.63
N PHE A 48 -3.44 4.10 -2.28
CA PHE A 48 -2.93 5.19 -1.47
C PHE A 48 -3.03 6.55 -2.17
N ALA A 49 -2.71 6.61 -3.46
CA ALA A 49 -2.84 7.83 -4.25
C ALA A 49 -4.30 8.28 -4.38
N ASN A 50 -5.22 7.33 -4.55
CA ASN A 50 -6.66 7.61 -4.61
C ASN A 50 -7.22 8.05 -3.25
N TYR A 51 -6.76 7.45 -2.16
CA TYR A 51 -7.12 7.88 -0.81
C TYR A 51 -6.74 9.34 -0.56
N LEU A 52 -5.55 9.74 -0.97
CA LEU A 52 -5.06 11.12 -0.87
C LEU A 52 -5.67 12.08 -1.91
N ASN A 53 -6.53 11.59 -2.81
CA ASN A 53 -7.07 12.35 -3.93
C ASN A 53 -5.98 12.98 -4.83
N ILE A 54 -4.87 12.26 -5.04
CA ILE A 54 -3.78 12.70 -5.92
C ILE A 54 -4.32 12.85 -7.35
N PRO A 55 -4.13 14.00 -8.00
CA PRO A 55 -4.57 14.20 -9.38
C PRO A 55 -3.93 13.20 -10.34
N ASN A 56 -4.71 12.71 -11.31
CA ASN A 56 -4.23 11.81 -12.36
C ASN A 56 -3.97 12.52 -13.70
N SER A 57 -4.29 13.80 -13.82
CA SER A 57 -4.02 14.62 -15.00
C SER A 57 -2.71 15.39 -14.87
N VAL A 58 -2.03 15.60 -15.99
CA VAL A 58 -0.77 16.36 -16.03
C VAL A 58 -0.94 17.76 -15.43
N ASN A 59 -2.01 18.46 -15.78
CA ASN A 59 -2.26 19.80 -15.24
C ASN A 59 -2.51 19.77 -13.74
N GLY A 60 -3.28 18.80 -13.24
CA GLY A 60 -3.53 18.64 -11.81
C GLY A 60 -2.25 18.37 -11.02
N ILE A 61 -1.36 17.51 -11.53
CA ILE A 61 -0.06 17.23 -10.90
C ILE A 61 0.83 18.48 -10.90
N VAL A 62 0.88 19.23 -12.01
CA VAL A 62 1.64 20.49 -12.08
C VAL A 62 1.13 21.50 -11.06
N GLU A 63 -0.18 21.65 -10.91
CA GLU A 63 -0.75 22.56 -9.91
C GLU A 63 -0.51 22.08 -8.47
N MET A 64 -0.57 20.76 -8.22
CA MET A 64 -0.22 20.18 -6.92
C MET A 64 1.24 20.48 -6.54
N ILE A 65 2.18 20.31 -7.48
CA ILE A 65 3.60 20.61 -7.25
C ILE A 65 3.81 22.12 -7.04
N LYS A 66 3.15 22.99 -7.81
CA LYS A 66 3.27 24.44 -7.63
C LYS A 66 2.75 24.92 -6.28
N ASN A 67 1.66 24.35 -5.80
CA ASN A 67 1.09 24.69 -4.51
C ASN A 67 1.92 24.14 -3.33
N PHE A 68 2.69 23.11 -3.55
CA PHE A 68 3.62 22.46 -2.62
C PHE A 68 3.01 22.21 -1.23
N ASN A 69 1.78 21.72 -1.18
CA ASN A 69 1.12 21.39 0.06
C ASN A 69 1.57 19.99 0.51
N VAL A 70 2.40 19.95 1.55
CA VAL A 70 2.95 18.71 2.11
C VAL A 70 2.14 18.30 3.32
N ILE A 71 1.74 17.03 3.36
CA ILE A 71 1.06 16.40 4.50
C ILE A 71 1.98 15.35 5.12
N SER A 72 1.80 15.09 6.39
CA SER A 72 2.43 13.94 7.05
C SER A 72 1.58 12.69 6.85
N SER A 73 2.21 11.54 6.83
CA SER A 73 1.54 10.25 6.78
C SER A 73 2.32 9.25 7.63
N ASP A 74 1.61 8.47 8.41
CA ASP A 74 2.19 7.34 9.10
C ASP A 74 2.66 6.28 8.13
N VAL A 75 3.68 5.53 8.54
CA VAL A 75 4.19 4.35 7.84
C VAL A 75 4.14 3.18 8.81
N GLY A 76 3.37 2.16 8.45
CA GLY A 76 3.30 0.96 9.25
C GLY A 76 4.55 0.09 9.10
N LYS A 77 4.86 -0.66 10.16
CA LYS A 77 5.93 -1.66 10.14
C LYS A 77 5.42 -2.97 10.74
N ILE A 78 5.59 -4.04 10.01
CA ILE A 78 5.32 -5.40 10.50
C ILE A 78 6.59 -6.23 10.37
N ASN A 79 7.06 -6.79 11.48
CA ASN A 79 8.38 -7.41 11.56
C ASN A 79 9.48 -6.44 11.04
N ASN A 80 10.10 -6.75 9.91
CA ASN A 80 11.16 -5.95 9.30
C ASN A 80 10.74 -5.30 7.97
N GLN A 81 9.45 -5.26 7.66
CA GLN A 81 8.92 -4.70 6.42
C GLN A 81 8.03 -3.49 6.69
N TYR A 82 8.18 -2.45 5.88
CA TYR A 82 7.31 -1.29 5.93
C TYR A 82 6.14 -1.42 4.97
N PHE A 83 5.02 -0.81 5.34
CA PHE A 83 3.87 -0.67 4.46
C PHE A 83 3.25 0.72 4.62
N ILE A 84 2.77 1.28 3.50
CA ILE A 84 2.12 2.59 3.50
C ILE A 84 0.60 2.49 3.50
N ASN A 85 0.05 1.44 2.92
CA ASN A 85 -1.40 1.27 2.81
C ASN A 85 -1.91 0.08 3.61
N VAL A 86 -1.47 -1.13 3.27
CA VAL A 86 -1.95 -2.36 3.89
C VAL A 86 -0.83 -3.39 4.02
N ALA A 87 -0.80 -4.08 5.16
CA ALA A 87 -0.11 -5.34 5.36
C ALA A 87 -1.15 -6.43 5.62
N ALA A 88 -1.12 -7.49 4.84
CA ALA A 88 -2.07 -8.58 4.96
C ALA A 88 -1.38 -9.93 4.82
N ALA A 89 -1.94 -10.94 5.49
CA ALA A 89 -1.51 -12.33 5.40
C ALA A 89 -2.72 -13.26 5.43
N GLY A 90 -2.54 -14.50 4.95
CA GLY A 90 -3.55 -15.54 4.93
C GLY A 90 -4.41 -15.54 3.67
N MET A 91 -5.67 -15.89 3.81
CA MET A 91 -6.58 -16.06 2.69
C MET A 91 -6.62 -14.80 1.82
N PHE A 92 -6.45 -14.97 0.51
CA PHE A 92 -6.39 -13.92 -0.51
C PHE A 92 -5.14 -13.04 -0.53
N SER A 93 -4.22 -13.13 0.44
CA SER A 93 -3.01 -12.31 0.45
C SER A 93 -2.09 -12.58 -0.75
N ASP A 94 -2.03 -13.83 -1.21
CA ASP A 94 -1.17 -14.26 -2.31
C ASP A 94 -1.75 -13.97 -3.71
N ILE A 95 -3.00 -13.57 -3.80
CA ILE A 95 -3.66 -13.32 -5.10
C ILE A 95 -2.91 -12.28 -5.92
N SER A 96 -2.34 -11.28 -5.28
CA SER A 96 -1.55 -10.24 -5.95
C SER A 96 -0.33 -10.78 -6.69
N PHE A 97 0.26 -11.86 -6.20
CA PHE A 97 1.43 -12.51 -6.81
C PHE A 97 1.04 -13.50 -7.90
N VAL A 98 -0.16 -14.09 -7.81
CA VAL A 98 -0.63 -15.14 -8.73
C VAL A 98 -1.25 -14.56 -10.01
N VAL A 99 -1.74 -13.31 -9.97
CA VAL A 99 -2.32 -12.65 -11.15
C VAL A 99 -1.22 -12.16 -12.07
N SER A 100 -1.16 -12.69 -13.30
CA SER A 100 -0.15 -12.30 -14.28
C SER A 100 -0.32 -10.84 -14.73
N LYS A 101 0.78 -10.25 -15.25
CA LYS A 101 0.75 -8.89 -15.83
C LYS A 101 -0.25 -8.73 -16.97
N GLU A 102 -0.48 -9.81 -17.74
CA GLU A 102 -1.42 -9.83 -18.87
C GLU A 102 -2.86 -9.88 -18.38
N GLU A 103 -3.17 -10.68 -17.34
CA GLU A 103 -4.48 -10.73 -16.71
C GLU A 103 -4.84 -9.39 -16.06
N LYS A 104 -3.89 -8.76 -15.35
CA LYS A 104 -4.05 -7.41 -14.79
C LYS A 104 -4.38 -6.38 -15.87
N LYS A 105 -3.71 -6.45 -17.03
CA LYS A 105 -3.92 -5.54 -18.14
C LYS A 105 -5.28 -5.70 -18.81
N LYS A 106 -5.79 -6.97 -18.87
CA LYS A 106 -7.02 -7.32 -19.57
C LYS A 106 -8.28 -7.12 -18.70
N PHE A 107 -8.20 -7.49 -17.44
CA PHE A 107 -9.35 -7.55 -16.54
C PHE A 107 -9.28 -6.55 -15.37
N GLY A 108 -8.17 -5.81 -15.23
CA GLY A 108 -7.99 -4.86 -14.14
C GLY A 108 -8.19 -5.51 -12.75
N PRO A 109 -8.86 -4.82 -11.83
CA PRO A 109 -9.14 -5.34 -10.48
C PRO A 109 -9.94 -6.65 -10.48
N LEU A 110 -10.79 -6.89 -11.49
CA LEU A 110 -11.60 -8.10 -11.58
C LEU A 110 -10.77 -9.39 -11.68
N ALA A 111 -9.53 -9.32 -12.20
CA ALA A 111 -8.63 -10.46 -12.25
C ALA A 111 -8.37 -11.05 -10.86
N TYR A 112 -8.27 -10.20 -9.86
CA TYR A 112 -8.05 -10.60 -8.47
C TYR A 112 -9.24 -11.37 -7.90
N TYR A 113 -10.48 -10.92 -8.21
CA TYR A 113 -11.71 -11.59 -7.74
C TYR A 113 -11.86 -12.97 -8.35
N PHE A 114 -11.65 -13.10 -9.65
CA PHE A 114 -11.73 -14.40 -10.31
C PHE A 114 -10.71 -15.39 -9.74
N LYS A 115 -9.46 -14.97 -9.54
CA LYS A 115 -8.45 -15.82 -8.91
C LYS A 115 -8.80 -16.19 -7.48
N GLY A 116 -9.27 -15.23 -6.67
CA GLY A 116 -9.73 -15.47 -5.30
C GLY A 116 -10.81 -16.54 -5.24
N MET A 117 -11.81 -16.43 -6.08
CA MET A 117 -12.91 -17.42 -6.15
C MET A 117 -12.43 -18.83 -6.50
N THR A 118 -11.46 -18.96 -7.39
CA THR A 118 -10.94 -20.29 -7.80
C THR A 118 -10.03 -20.94 -6.75
N GLN A 119 -9.41 -20.14 -5.87
CA GLN A 119 -8.51 -20.63 -4.83
C GLN A 119 -9.17 -20.80 -3.45
N LEU A 120 -10.40 -20.31 -3.31
CA LEU A 120 -11.14 -20.32 -2.04
C LEU A 120 -11.17 -21.70 -1.35
N PRO A 121 -11.46 -22.84 -2.03
CA PRO A 121 -11.52 -24.13 -1.39
C PRO A 121 -10.19 -24.58 -0.78
N GLN A 122 -9.07 -24.23 -1.40
CA GLN A 122 -7.73 -24.57 -0.89
C GLN A 122 -7.30 -23.69 0.28
N GLN A 123 -7.69 -22.41 0.26
CA GLN A 123 -7.33 -21.45 1.30
C GLN A 123 -8.13 -21.62 2.59
N LEU A 124 -9.36 -22.13 2.51
CA LEU A 124 -10.18 -22.43 3.69
C LEU A 124 -9.61 -23.54 4.60
N SER A 125 -8.65 -24.33 4.11
CA SER A 125 -7.99 -25.37 4.88
C SER A 125 -6.73 -24.90 5.61
N THR A 126 -6.31 -23.65 5.43
CA THR A 126 -5.06 -23.13 5.97
C THR A 126 -5.33 -22.01 6.96
N ASN A 127 -5.09 -22.27 8.24
CA ASN A 127 -5.14 -21.26 9.29
C ASN A 127 -3.77 -20.60 9.46
N LEU A 128 -3.77 -19.30 9.73
CA LEU A 128 -2.62 -18.57 10.23
C LEU A 128 -2.62 -18.64 11.75
N HIS A 129 -1.53 -19.09 12.33
CA HIS A 129 -1.29 -18.94 13.75
C HIS A 129 -0.51 -17.63 13.96
N LEU A 130 -1.13 -16.68 14.64
CA LEU A 130 -0.60 -15.34 14.82
C LEU A 130 -0.20 -15.11 16.27
N ASN A 131 1.02 -14.62 16.47
CA ASN A 131 1.47 -14.03 17.72
C ASN A 131 1.48 -12.51 17.51
N VAL A 132 0.55 -11.82 18.13
CA VAL A 132 0.36 -10.39 17.96
C VAL A 132 0.76 -9.68 19.24
N THR A 133 1.55 -8.62 19.10
CA THR A 133 1.86 -7.70 20.19
C THR A 133 1.44 -6.30 19.76
N VAL A 134 0.59 -5.68 20.54
CA VAL A 134 0.14 -4.30 20.37
C VAL A 134 0.46 -3.56 21.65
N ASP A 135 1.34 -2.56 21.54
CA ASP A 135 1.91 -1.87 22.68
C ASP A 135 2.53 -2.87 23.68
N ASP A 136 1.97 -3.00 24.88
CA ASP A 136 2.43 -3.90 25.94
C ASP A 136 1.61 -5.18 26.07
N GLU A 137 0.58 -5.38 25.23
CA GLU A 137 -0.31 -6.53 25.25
C GLU A 137 0.05 -7.52 24.14
N SER A 138 0.18 -8.81 24.51
CA SER A 138 0.43 -9.89 23.56
C SER A 138 -0.66 -10.95 23.64
N PHE A 139 -1.10 -11.43 22.48
CA PHE A 139 -2.08 -12.49 22.37
C PHE A 139 -1.79 -13.40 21.17
N GLU A 140 -2.34 -14.61 21.22
CA GLU A 140 -2.27 -15.59 20.14
C GLU A 140 -3.66 -15.79 19.55
N GLU A 141 -3.75 -15.82 18.22
CA GLU A 141 -5.00 -16.01 17.51
C GLU A 141 -4.81 -16.87 16.26
N ASP A 142 -5.80 -17.72 16.00
CA ASP A 142 -5.91 -18.43 14.73
C ASP A 142 -6.85 -17.70 13.78
N ALA A 143 -6.36 -17.30 12.64
CA ALA A 143 -7.10 -16.53 11.67
C ALA A 143 -6.98 -17.10 10.25
N TYR A 144 -8.01 -16.94 9.44
CA TYR A 144 -7.93 -17.18 7.99
C TYR A 144 -7.34 -16.02 7.23
N ILE A 145 -7.54 -14.81 7.73
CA ILE A 145 -7.03 -13.57 7.17
C ILE A 145 -6.65 -12.62 8.29
N PHE A 146 -5.56 -11.93 8.09
CA PHE A 146 -5.07 -10.87 8.95
C PHE A 146 -4.72 -9.67 8.09
N ALA A 147 -5.12 -8.48 8.50
CA ALA A 147 -4.78 -7.24 7.83
C ALA A 147 -4.62 -6.09 8.81
N ILE A 148 -3.58 -5.29 8.60
CA ILE A 148 -3.39 -3.98 9.20
C ILE A 148 -3.45 -2.96 8.08
N THR A 149 -4.25 -1.91 8.24
CA THR A 149 -4.43 -0.88 7.22
C THR A 149 -4.15 0.50 7.77
N ASN A 150 -3.49 1.30 6.96
CA ASN A 150 -3.18 2.70 7.23
C ASN A 150 -4.19 3.64 6.58
N THR A 151 -5.02 3.12 5.67
CA THR A 151 -6.11 3.86 5.04
C THR A 151 -7.39 3.03 5.01
N ASN A 152 -8.51 3.67 4.77
CA ASN A 152 -9.80 2.99 4.60
C ASN A 152 -10.01 2.39 3.20
N ARG A 153 -8.99 2.50 2.30
CA ARG A 153 -9.07 2.03 0.91
C ARG A 153 -8.09 0.89 0.67
N VAL A 154 -8.62 -0.27 0.28
CA VAL A 154 -7.83 -1.49 0.02
C VAL A 154 -8.37 -2.22 -1.20
N GLY A 155 -7.49 -2.57 -2.15
CA GLY A 155 -7.81 -3.37 -3.33
C GLY A 155 -8.80 -2.70 -4.29
N GLY A 156 -8.87 -1.37 -4.29
CA GLY A 156 -9.79 -0.58 -5.11
C GLY A 156 -11.15 -0.33 -4.46
N PHE A 157 -11.36 -0.76 -3.22
CA PHE A 157 -12.60 -0.53 -2.47
C PHE A 157 -12.41 0.52 -1.39
N ASP A 158 -13.38 1.42 -1.28
CA ASP A 158 -13.47 2.39 -0.20
C ASP A 158 -14.22 1.82 1.01
N GLY A 159 -13.81 2.21 2.20
CA GLY A 159 -14.56 1.96 3.43
C GLY A 159 -14.51 0.52 3.93
N ILE A 160 -13.54 -0.31 3.51
CA ILE A 160 -13.36 -1.66 4.05
C ILE A 160 -13.09 -1.60 5.55
N ILE A 161 -12.26 -0.67 5.97
CA ILE A 161 -12.00 -0.37 7.39
C ILE A 161 -12.27 1.12 7.62
N PRO A 162 -13.50 1.49 8.01
CA PRO A 162 -13.95 2.89 8.00
C PRO A 162 -13.17 3.82 8.94
N PHE A 163 -12.49 3.27 9.93
CA PHE A 163 -11.76 4.02 10.96
C PHE A 163 -10.26 4.14 10.69
N ALA A 164 -9.74 3.53 9.61
CA ALA A 164 -8.34 3.65 9.27
C ALA A 164 -8.04 5.04 8.69
N ASP A 165 -7.03 5.70 9.24
CA ASP A 165 -6.55 7.02 8.83
C ASP A 165 -5.02 7.04 8.84
N ILE A 166 -4.41 7.97 8.10
CA ILE A 166 -2.95 8.12 7.98
C ILE A 166 -2.31 8.92 9.12
N ASN A 167 -3.10 9.42 10.07
CA ASN A 167 -2.65 10.21 11.23
C ASN A 167 -2.88 9.46 12.54
#